data_0985353522af40f0a89d1153b1671f29
#
_entry.id   0985353522af40f0a89d1153b1671f29
#
_cell.length_a   1.000
_cell.length_b   1.000
_cell.length_c   1.000
_cell.angle_alpha   90.00
_cell.angle_beta   90.00
_cell.angle_gamma   90.00
#
_symmetry.space_group_name_H-M   'P 1'
#
loop_
_entity.id
_entity.type
_entity.pdbx_description
1 polymer ?
#
loop_
_entity_poly.entity_id
_entity_poly.type
_entity_poly.pdbx_seq_one_letter_code
_entity_poly.pdbx_strand_id
1 'polypeptide(L)'
;TDETPPAADVLIAQLLAKIDARGHGHREIVFEPGRSLVGNAGVLLTEVMFLKPGEQKNFCVVDAAMNDLMRPALYEAFMGIVNTRRREGATEVWDVVGPVCESGDWLGRDRQLSVQPGDVLAVLSAGAYGMTMASNYNTRGRAAEVMVDGSQAWVIREREVPADLFKHEHLLPN
;
A
#
# COMPACT_ATOMS: atom_id res chain seq x y z
N THR A 1 10.45 9.17 5.35
CA THR A 1 11.57 9.54 4.48
C THR A 1 12.06 10.91 4.90
N ASP A 2 13.36 11.13 4.84
CA ASP A 2 14.03 12.36 5.31
C ASP A 2 14.08 13.44 4.22
N GLU A 3 13.47 13.19 3.07
CA GLU A 3 13.41 14.12 1.95
C GLU A 3 12.17 15.00 2.01
N THR A 4 12.37 16.30 1.86
CA THR A 4 11.30 17.26 1.64
C THR A 4 11.28 17.62 0.15
N PRO A 5 10.31 17.08 -0.62
CA PRO A 5 10.22 17.40 -2.04
C PRO A 5 9.88 18.88 -2.23
N PRO A 6 10.34 19.53 -3.33
CA PRO A 6 9.92 20.88 -3.65
C PRO A 6 8.39 20.92 -3.86
N ALA A 7 7.78 22.06 -3.57
CA ALA A 7 6.37 22.29 -3.85
C ALA A 7 6.09 22.14 -5.36
N ALA A 8 4.93 21.62 -5.71
CA ALA A 8 4.60 21.26 -7.10
C ALA A 8 4.65 22.48 -8.04
N ASP A 9 4.19 23.62 -7.59
CA ASP A 9 4.24 24.90 -8.34
C ASP A 9 5.69 25.34 -8.65
N VAL A 10 6.58 25.21 -7.67
CA VAL A 10 8.02 25.51 -7.85
C VAL A 10 8.65 24.57 -8.87
N LEU A 11 8.37 23.27 -8.77
CA LEU A 11 8.90 22.27 -9.69
C LEU A 11 8.41 22.50 -11.12
N ILE A 12 7.12 22.76 -11.28
CA ILE A 12 6.49 23.03 -12.59
C ILE A 12 7.06 24.32 -13.19
N ALA A 13 7.15 25.40 -12.41
CA ALA A 13 7.71 26.66 -12.88
C ALA A 13 9.15 26.50 -13.37
N GLN A 14 10.01 25.78 -12.64
CA GLN A 14 11.38 25.49 -13.05
C GLN A 14 11.45 24.66 -14.33
N LEU A 15 10.56 23.68 -14.49
CA LEU A 15 10.50 22.83 -15.68
C LEU A 15 10.08 23.64 -16.90
N LEU A 16 9.02 24.45 -16.79
CA LEU A 16 8.54 25.31 -17.87
C LEU A 16 9.62 26.33 -18.29
N ALA A 17 10.32 26.97 -17.35
CA ALA A 17 11.43 27.86 -17.66
C ALA A 17 12.57 27.16 -18.43
N LYS A 18 12.89 25.91 -18.10
CA LYS A 18 13.89 25.11 -18.81
C LYS A 18 13.45 24.72 -20.23
N ILE A 19 12.16 24.46 -20.43
CA ILE A 19 11.55 24.15 -21.73
C ILE A 19 11.61 25.39 -22.63
N ASP A 20 11.21 26.54 -22.08
CA ASP A 20 11.24 27.83 -22.80
C ASP A 20 12.66 28.22 -23.21
N ALA A 21 13.62 28.14 -22.28
CA ALA A 21 15.03 28.44 -22.55
C ALA A 21 15.65 27.56 -23.65
N ARG A 22 15.02 26.41 -23.99
CA ARG A 22 15.41 25.55 -25.11
C ARG A 22 14.62 25.79 -26.40
N GLY A 23 13.82 26.86 -26.46
CA GLY A 23 13.04 27.26 -27.62
C GLY A 23 11.75 26.46 -27.81
N HIS A 24 11.27 25.75 -26.78
CA HIS A 24 10.07 24.93 -26.85
C HIS A 24 8.87 25.52 -26.11
N GLY A 25 8.94 26.78 -25.64
CA GLY A 25 7.86 27.46 -24.92
C GLY A 25 6.55 27.62 -25.70
N HIS A 26 6.59 27.46 -27.02
CA HIS A 26 5.39 27.48 -27.88
C HIS A 26 4.61 26.15 -27.90
N ARG A 27 5.11 25.11 -27.22
CA ARG A 27 4.48 23.79 -27.18
C ARG A 27 3.51 23.70 -26.03
N GLU A 28 2.42 22.97 -26.25
CA GLU A 28 1.55 22.50 -25.16
C GLU A 28 2.28 21.44 -24.35
N ILE A 29 2.23 21.58 -23.02
CA ILE A 29 2.88 20.65 -22.08
C ILE A 29 1.79 19.94 -21.26
N VAL A 30 1.80 18.61 -21.31
CA VAL A 30 0.89 17.76 -20.55
C VAL A 30 1.68 17.08 -19.44
N PHE A 31 1.13 17.10 -18.23
CA PHE A 31 1.69 16.43 -17.05
C PHE A 31 0.79 15.26 -16.63
N GLU A 32 1.40 14.17 -16.19
CA GLU A 32 0.69 12.98 -15.68
C GLU A 32 1.10 12.68 -14.22
N PRO A 33 0.72 13.55 -13.26
CA PRO A 33 1.21 13.48 -11.87
C PRO A 33 0.45 12.47 -11.00
N GLY A 34 0.03 11.32 -11.53
CA GLY A 34 -0.89 10.34 -10.91
C GLY A 34 -0.58 10.03 -9.44
N ARG A 35 0.65 9.63 -9.11
CA ARG A 35 1.02 9.27 -7.73
C ARG A 35 0.92 10.46 -6.75
N SER A 36 1.30 11.65 -7.15
CA SER A 36 1.22 12.84 -6.30
C SER A 36 -0.22 13.27 -6.01
N LEU A 37 -1.16 12.92 -6.88
CA LEU A 37 -2.59 13.19 -6.68
C LEU A 37 -3.26 12.17 -5.75
N VAL A 38 -3.02 10.87 -5.96
CA VAL A 38 -3.82 9.83 -5.30
C VAL A 38 -3.05 9.00 -4.27
N GLY A 39 -1.71 9.06 -4.25
CA GLY A 39 -0.90 8.24 -3.35
C GLY A 39 -1.34 8.36 -1.89
N ASN A 40 -1.39 9.58 -1.38
CA ASN A 40 -1.76 9.86 0.01
C ASN A 40 -3.27 9.84 0.27
N ALA A 41 -4.10 9.71 -0.78
CA ALA A 41 -5.54 9.64 -0.65
C ALA A 41 -6.05 8.25 -0.25
N GLY A 42 -5.18 7.22 -0.27
CA GLY A 42 -5.56 5.86 0.06
C GLY A 42 -4.69 5.23 1.14
N VAL A 43 -5.29 4.35 1.92
CA VAL A 43 -4.65 3.51 2.92
C VAL A 43 -5.05 2.06 2.72
N LEU A 44 -4.16 1.12 3.06
CA LEU A 44 -4.51 -0.28 3.21
C LEU A 44 -4.76 -0.55 4.69
N LEU A 45 -5.95 -1.04 5.03
CA LEU A 45 -6.26 -1.52 6.38
C LEU A 45 -5.94 -3.01 6.47
N THR A 46 -5.31 -3.41 7.57
CA THR A 46 -4.95 -4.81 7.83
C THR A 46 -5.08 -5.14 9.29
N GLU A 47 -5.54 -6.35 9.60
CA GLU A 47 -5.70 -6.82 10.96
C GLU A 47 -4.44 -7.58 11.43
N VAL A 48 -4.03 -7.34 12.67
CA VAL A 48 -2.98 -8.11 13.33
C VAL A 48 -3.53 -9.46 13.74
N MET A 49 -3.08 -10.52 13.09
CA MET A 49 -3.52 -11.89 13.34
C MET A 49 -2.86 -12.46 14.59
N PHE A 50 -1.53 -12.33 14.68
CA PHE A 50 -0.78 -12.73 15.87
C PHE A 50 0.61 -12.08 15.90
N LEU A 51 1.23 -12.10 17.08
CA LEU A 51 2.56 -11.59 17.31
C LEU A 51 3.52 -12.76 17.58
N LYS A 52 4.68 -12.71 16.96
CA LYS A 52 5.74 -13.71 17.13
C LYS A 52 7.02 -13.01 17.60
N PRO A 53 7.21 -12.82 18.92
CA PRO A 53 8.46 -12.34 19.46
C PRO A 53 9.58 -13.35 19.19
N GLY A 54 10.78 -12.87 18.89
CA GLY A 54 11.93 -13.70 18.63
C GLY A 54 13.20 -13.10 19.23
N GLU A 55 14.25 -13.89 19.30
CA GLU A 55 15.54 -13.47 19.88
C GLU A 55 16.23 -12.36 19.07
N GLN A 56 16.07 -12.39 17.75
CA GLN A 56 16.71 -11.43 16.83
C GLN A 56 15.71 -10.40 16.28
N LYS A 57 14.48 -10.82 15.99
CA LYS A 57 13.43 -9.98 15.40
C LYS A 57 12.07 -10.41 15.90
N ASN A 58 11.18 -9.41 16.04
CA ASN A 58 9.78 -9.64 16.32
C ASN A 58 8.98 -9.54 15.01
N PHE A 59 8.03 -10.45 14.82
CA PHE A 59 7.14 -10.45 13.67
C PHE A 59 5.71 -10.14 14.08
N CYS A 60 5.15 -9.10 13.47
CA CYS A 60 3.73 -8.77 13.54
C CYS A 60 3.08 -9.35 12.27
N VAL A 61 2.38 -10.47 12.41
CA VAL A 61 1.73 -11.14 11.28
C VAL A 61 0.34 -10.55 11.11
N VAL A 62 0.08 -10.06 9.89
CA VAL A 62 -1.18 -9.41 9.51
C VAL A 62 -1.90 -10.22 8.43
N ASP A 63 -3.18 -9.91 8.18
CA ASP A 63 -3.99 -10.58 7.16
C ASP A 63 -3.72 -10.09 5.73
N ALA A 64 -3.21 -8.87 5.54
CA ALA A 64 -2.72 -8.40 4.26
C ALA A 64 -1.38 -9.04 3.90
N ALA A 65 -1.09 -9.13 2.60
CA ALA A 65 0.15 -9.71 2.10
C ALA A 65 0.73 -8.90 0.93
N MET A 66 1.89 -9.33 0.42
CA MET A 66 2.51 -8.70 -0.74
C MET A 66 1.61 -8.68 -1.98
N ASN A 67 0.67 -9.61 -2.09
CA ASN A 67 -0.31 -9.61 -3.19
C ASN A 67 -1.29 -8.43 -3.10
N ASP A 68 -1.58 -7.91 -1.91
CA ASP A 68 -2.45 -6.76 -1.69
C ASP A 68 -1.70 -5.45 -1.87
N LEU A 69 -0.42 -5.39 -1.44
CA LEU A 69 0.44 -4.22 -1.52
C LEU A 69 1.87 -4.62 -1.89
N MET A 70 2.15 -4.67 -3.17
CA MET A 70 3.40 -5.18 -3.73
C MET A 70 4.62 -4.27 -3.50
N ARG A 71 4.42 -2.97 -3.36
CA ARG A 71 5.51 -1.99 -3.38
C ARG A 71 6.60 -2.19 -2.32
N PRO A 72 6.30 -2.52 -1.05
CA PRO A 72 7.35 -2.82 -0.08
C PRO A 72 8.22 -4.00 -0.51
N ALA A 73 7.62 -5.10 -0.92
CA ALA A 73 8.33 -6.31 -1.34
C ALA A 73 9.15 -6.12 -2.63
N LEU A 74 8.58 -5.41 -3.62
CA LEU A 74 9.18 -5.29 -4.96
C LEU A 74 10.25 -4.19 -5.06
N TYR A 75 10.06 -3.08 -4.35
CA TYR A 75 10.89 -1.88 -4.48
C TYR A 75 11.55 -1.47 -3.17
N GLU A 76 11.40 -2.25 -2.10
CA GLU A 76 11.79 -1.85 -0.74
C GLU A 76 11.19 -0.49 -0.34
N ALA A 77 10.02 -0.18 -0.90
CA ALA A 77 9.38 1.11 -0.68
C ALA A 77 8.97 1.26 0.79
N PHE A 78 9.45 2.34 1.41
CA PHE A 78 8.98 2.69 2.72
C PHE A 78 7.54 3.22 2.64
N MET A 79 6.64 2.55 3.38
CA MET A 79 5.26 3.01 3.56
C MET A 79 5.01 3.11 5.07
N GLY A 80 4.47 4.24 5.52
CA GLY A 80 4.18 4.44 6.94
C GLY A 80 3.13 3.43 7.40
N ILE A 81 3.32 2.85 8.58
CA ILE A 81 2.35 1.94 9.20
C ILE A 81 2.00 2.54 10.57
N VAL A 82 0.70 2.71 10.82
CA VAL A 82 0.21 3.30 12.05
C VAL A 82 -0.97 2.51 12.61
N ASN A 83 -1.14 2.57 13.93
CA ASN A 83 -2.34 2.05 14.57
C ASN A 83 -3.55 2.91 14.19
N THR A 84 -4.69 2.29 13.87
CA THR A 84 -5.95 3.01 13.63
C THR A 84 -6.59 3.52 14.93
N ARG A 85 -6.22 2.93 16.04
CA ARG A 85 -6.62 3.37 17.40
C ARG A 85 -5.39 3.66 18.22
N ARG A 86 -5.41 4.76 18.96
CA ARG A 86 -4.33 5.08 19.90
C ARG A 86 -4.29 3.99 20.97
N ARG A 87 -3.10 3.44 21.18
CA ARG A 87 -2.83 2.47 22.25
C ARG A 87 -1.85 3.07 23.24
N GLU A 88 -2.16 2.91 24.52
CA GLU A 88 -1.21 3.21 25.59
C GLU A 88 -0.31 1.99 25.81
N GLY A 89 0.96 2.23 26.10
CA GLY A 89 1.94 1.19 26.34
C GLY A 89 3.27 1.43 25.61
N ALA A 90 4.24 0.58 25.88
CA ALA A 90 5.54 0.64 25.22
C ALA A 90 5.41 0.23 23.75
N THR A 91 6.14 0.93 22.91
CA THR A 91 6.32 0.51 21.52
C THR A 91 7.49 -0.47 21.43
N GLU A 92 7.35 -1.47 20.59
CA GLU A 92 8.40 -2.43 20.26
C GLU A 92 8.70 -2.35 18.76
N VAL A 93 9.83 -2.91 18.36
CA VAL A 93 10.23 -2.96 16.95
C VAL A 93 9.67 -4.23 16.33
N TRP A 94 8.93 -4.09 15.23
CA TRP A 94 8.26 -5.18 14.52
C TRP A 94 8.59 -5.19 13.03
N ASP A 95 8.84 -6.36 12.47
CA ASP A 95 8.68 -6.59 11.04
C ASP A 95 7.21 -6.98 10.79
N VAL A 96 6.48 -6.15 10.04
CA VAL A 96 5.06 -6.39 9.68
C VAL A 96 5.06 -7.25 8.44
N VAL A 97 4.57 -8.49 8.57
CA VAL A 97 4.63 -9.53 7.55
C VAL A 97 3.24 -10.12 7.27
N GLY A 98 3.03 -10.57 6.03
CA GLY A 98 1.81 -11.25 5.63
C GLY A 98 1.83 -12.76 5.91
N PRO A 99 0.76 -13.48 5.53
CA PRO A 99 0.63 -14.91 5.75
C PRO A 99 1.16 -15.77 4.59
N VAL A 100 1.74 -15.17 3.55
CA VAL A 100 2.22 -15.89 2.37
C VAL A 100 3.55 -16.59 2.67
N CYS A 101 3.71 -17.80 2.18
CA CYS A 101 4.92 -18.65 2.32
C CYS A 101 6.05 -18.15 1.39
N GLU A 102 6.41 -16.88 1.49
CA GLU A 102 7.37 -16.17 0.65
C GLU A 102 8.23 -15.26 1.52
N SER A 103 9.55 -15.33 1.37
CA SER A 103 10.48 -14.49 2.14
C SER A 103 10.31 -12.99 1.89
N GLY A 104 9.74 -12.63 0.75
CA GLY A 104 9.41 -11.26 0.38
C GLY A 104 8.07 -10.76 0.94
N ASP A 105 7.29 -11.58 1.66
CA ASP A 105 5.97 -11.19 2.14
C ASP A 105 6.05 -10.32 3.39
N TRP A 106 6.47 -9.08 3.18
CA TRP A 106 6.51 -8.07 4.22
C TRP A 106 5.93 -6.74 3.72
N LEU A 107 5.25 -6.03 4.62
CA LEU A 107 4.68 -4.70 4.40
C LEU A 107 5.54 -3.60 5.01
N GLY A 108 6.35 -3.93 6.00
CA GLY A 108 7.29 -2.98 6.61
C GLY A 108 8.24 -3.66 7.58
N ARG A 109 9.49 -3.25 7.56
CA ARG A 109 10.55 -3.73 8.48
C ARG A 109 10.86 -2.66 9.52
N ASP A 110 11.26 -3.12 10.71
CA ASP A 110 11.75 -2.29 11.82
C ASP A 110 10.74 -1.17 12.20
N ARG A 111 9.44 -1.53 12.32
CA ARG A 111 8.36 -0.60 12.65
C ARG A 111 8.18 -0.48 14.16
N GLN A 112 8.19 0.75 14.67
CA GLN A 112 7.91 1.07 16.06
C GLN A 112 6.40 1.08 16.29
N LEU A 113 5.84 0.01 16.86
CA LEU A 113 4.39 -0.15 17.05
C LEU A 113 4.08 -0.66 18.46
N SER A 114 2.95 -0.22 19.01
CA SER A 114 2.32 -0.82 20.18
C SER A 114 1.10 -1.59 19.70
N VAL A 115 1.18 -2.91 19.59
CA VAL A 115 0.18 -3.76 18.91
C VAL A 115 -0.17 -4.99 19.73
N GLN A 116 -1.37 -5.51 19.49
CA GLN A 116 -1.82 -6.82 19.95
C GLN A 116 -2.68 -7.49 18.87
N PRO A 117 -2.88 -8.82 18.92
CA PRO A 117 -3.82 -9.50 18.02
C PRO A 117 -5.21 -8.86 18.04
N GLY A 118 -5.81 -8.73 16.85
CA GLY A 118 -7.09 -8.05 16.63
C GLY A 118 -6.99 -6.53 16.42
N ASP A 119 -5.81 -5.91 16.58
CA ASP A 119 -5.63 -4.51 16.21
C ASP A 119 -5.69 -4.34 14.69
N VAL A 120 -6.23 -3.21 14.25
CA VAL A 120 -6.21 -2.82 12.84
C VAL A 120 -5.10 -1.78 12.63
N LEU A 121 -4.24 -2.03 11.68
CA LEU A 121 -3.20 -1.13 11.22
C LEU A 121 -3.62 -0.46 9.90
N ALA A 122 -3.15 0.76 9.68
CA ALA A 122 -3.24 1.44 8.40
C ALA A 122 -1.85 1.57 7.78
N VAL A 123 -1.67 1.00 6.57
CA VAL A 123 -0.49 1.25 5.74
C VAL A 123 -0.80 2.45 4.87
N LEU A 124 -0.04 3.53 5.05
CA LEU A 124 -0.27 4.84 4.43
C LEU A 124 0.22 4.88 2.99
N SER A 125 -0.28 5.86 2.23
CA SER A 125 0.12 6.12 0.84
C SER A 125 -0.15 4.96 -0.13
N ALA A 126 -1.19 4.17 0.13
CA ALA A 126 -1.59 3.02 -0.69
C ALA A 126 -2.51 3.39 -1.87
N GLY A 127 -2.90 4.66 -2.02
CA GLY A 127 -3.82 5.10 -3.08
C GLY A 127 -3.22 5.07 -4.49
N ALA A 128 -1.89 5.02 -4.63
CA ALA A 128 -1.22 4.81 -5.91
C ALA A 128 -0.45 3.49 -5.88
N TYR A 129 -0.64 2.66 -6.91
CA TYR A 129 0.05 1.38 -7.07
C TYR A 129 -0.20 0.38 -5.91
N GLY A 130 -1.27 0.57 -5.13
CA GLY A 130 -1.82 -0.43 -4.24
C GLY A 130 -2.67 -1.42 -5.04
N MET A 131 -3.97 -1.17 -5.15
CA MET A 131 -4.90 -2.07 -5.87
C MET A 131 -4.50 -2.32 -7.33
N THR A 132 -3.96 -1.33 -8.05
CA THR A 132 -3.56 -1.50 -9.46
C THR A 132 -2.38 -2.46 -9.67
N MET A 133 -1.57 -2.71 -8.64
CA MET A 133 -0.51 -3.72 -8.64
C MET A 133 -0.88 -4.97 -7.83
N ALA A 134 -2.05 -4.99 -7.20
CA ALA A 134 -2.52 -6.16 -6.47
C ALA A 134 -2.73 -7.34 -7.42
N SER A 135 -2.49 -8.54 -6.91
CA SER A 135 -2.55 -9.78 -7.69
C SER A 135 -3.26 -10.88 -6.92
N ASN A 136 -3.48 -12.00 -7.59
CA ASN A 136 -4.00 -13.21 -6.96
C ASN A 136 -2.89 -14.20 -6.59
N TYR A 137 -1.68 -13.70 -6.34
CA TYR A 137 -0.58 -14.54 -5.90
C TYR A 137 -0.98 -15.38 -4.69
N ASN A 138 -0.56 -16.64 -4.66
CA ASN A 138 -0.96 -17.66 -3.69
C ASN A 138 -2.48 -17.90 -3.60
N THR A 139 -3.21 -17.71 -4.71
CA THR A 139 -4.66 -17.90 -4.81
C THR A 139 -5.44 -17.04 -3.80
N ARG A 140 -4.90 -15.87 -3.49
CA ARG A 140 -5.56 -14.89 -2.62
C ARG A 140 -6.45 -13.97 -3.45
N GLY A 141 -7.67 -13.75 -2.97
CA GLY A 141 -8.57 -12.74 -3.56
C GLY A 141 -8.08 -11.33 -3.24
N ARG A 142 -8.26 -10.40 -4.18
CA ARG A 142 -8.00 -8.97 -3.93
C ARG A 142 -8.95 -8.41 -2.88
N ALA A 143 -8.45 -7.47 -2.09
CA ALA A 143 -9.23 -6.78 -1.07
C ALA A 143 -10.38 -5.96 -1.68
N ALA A 144 -11.39 -5.65 -0.86
CA ALA A 144 -12.39 -4.65 -1.24
C ALA A 144 -11.78 -3.25 -1.30
N GLU A 145 -12.34 -2.36 -2.16
CA GLU A 145 -12.04 -0.94 -2.11
C GLU A 145 -13.26 -0.16 -1.62
N VAL A 146 -13.03 0.72 -0.67
CA VAL A 146 -14.06 1.58 -0.07
C VAL A 146 -13.66 3.02 -0.27
N MET A 147 -14.54 3.79 -0.91
CA MET A 147 -14.40 5.25 -1.01
C MET A 147 -15.07 5.92 0.18
N VAL A 148 -14.40 6.91 0.76
CA VAL A 148 -14.91 7.68 1.89
C VAL A 148 -14.92 9.16 1.53
N ASP A 149 -16.04 9.81 1.77
CA ASP A 149 -16.19 11.27 1.66
C ASP A 149 -16.97 11.79 2.89
N GLY A 150 -16.29 12.54 3.73
CA GLY A 150 -16.82 13.00 5.02
C GLY A 150 -17.25 11.81 5.90
N SER A 151 -18.54 11.70 6.19
CA SER A 151 -19.14 10.62 6.98
C SER A 151 -19.73 9.48 6.15
N GLN A 152 -19.64 9.56 4.85
CA GLN A 152 -20.20 8.55 3.94
C GLN A 152 -19.12 7.59 3.47
N ALA A 153 -19.48 6.33 3.25
CA ALA A 153 -18.59 5.30 2.74
C ALA A 153 -19.33 4.41 1.75
N TRP A 154 -18.65 4.08 0.64
CA TRP A 154 -19.19 3.23 -0.42
C TRP A 154 -18.19 2.16 -0.82
N VAL A 155 -18.65 0.92 -0.94
CA VAL A 155 -17.88 -0.13 -1.59
C VAL A 155 -17.84 0.17 -3.09
N ILE A 156 -16.68 0.51 -3.61
CA ILE A 156 -16.46 0.79 -5.05
C ILE A 156 -15.87 -0.41 -5.79
N ARG A 157 -15.37 -1.39 -5.04
CA ARG A 157 -14.95 -2.70 -5.53
C ARG A 157 -15.24 -3.74 -4.47
N GLU A 158 -15.96 -4.78 -4.84
CA GLU A 158 -16.21 -5.93 -3.96
C GLU A 158 -14.92 -6.73 -3.72
N ARG A 159 -14.84 -7.37 -2.56
CA ARG A 159 -13.79 -8.34 -2.27
C ARG A 159 -13.93 -9.56 -3.17
N GLU A 160 -12.84 -9.98 -3.80
CA GLU A 160 -12.83 -11.23 -4.55
C GLU A 160 -12.99 -12.44 -3.62
N VAL A 161 -13.78 -13.39 -4.06
CA VAL A 161 -13.94 -14.72 -3.40
C VAL A 161 -13.20 -15.78 -4.21
N PRO A 162 -12.84 -16.94 -3.63
CA PRO A 162 -12.08 -17.98 -4.35
C PRO A 162 -12.71 -18.36 -5.70
N ALA A 163 -14.03 -18.38 -5.82
CA ALA A 163 -14.71 -18.70 -7.08
C ALA A 163 -14.41 -17.71 -8.22
N ASP A 164 -14.06 -16.45 -7.90
CA ASP A 164 -13.70 -15.44 -8.92
C ASP A 164 -12.38 -15.75 -9.60
N LEU A 165 -11.47 -16.47 -8.90
CA LEU A 165 -10.12 -16.71 -9.40
C LEU A 165 -10.09 -17.72 -10.54
N PHE A 166 -11.04 -18.67 -10.57
CA PHE A 166 -11.10 -19.73 -11.57
C PHE A 166 -12.35 -19.70 -12.46
N LYS A 167 -13.14 -18.64 -12.40
CA LYS A 167 -14.39 -18.50 -13.18
C LYS A 167 -14.21 -18.58 -14.69
N HIS A 168 -12.99 -18.39 -15.18
CA HIS A 168 -12.62 -18.46 -16.60
C HIS A 168 -11.92 -19.78 -16.97
N GLU A 169 -11.77 -20.71 -16.02
CA GLU A 169 -11.16 -22.01 -16.28
C GLU A 169 -12.23 -23.02 -16.75
N HIS A 170 -11.84 -23.93 -17.61
CA HIS A 170 -12.69 -24.96 -18.17
C HIS A 170 -12.03 -26.33 -18.02
N LEU A 171 -12.83 -27.33 -17.72
CA LEU A 171 -12.37 -28.72 -17.75
C LEU A 171 -12.05 -29.14 -19.19
N LEU A 172 -11.05 -29.97 -19.35
CA LEU A 172 -10.76 -30.57 -20.65
C LEU A 172 -11.92 -31.53 -21.02
N PRO A 173 -12.30 -31.62 -22.30
CA PRO A 173 -13.26 -32.63 -22.74
C PRO A 173 -12.69 -34.04 -22.49
N ASN A 174 -13.56 -34.94 -22.05
CA ASN A 174 -13.22 -36.36 -21.87
C ASN A 174 -12.97 -37.04 -23.21
#